data_0b97eb49d2cb060e2365e687f9b445f0
#
_entry.id   0b97eb49d2cb060e2365e687f9b445f0
#
_cell.length_a   1.000
_cell.length_b   1.000
_cell.length_c   1.000
_cell.angle_alpha   90.00
_cell.angle_beta   90.00
_cell.angle_gamma   90.00
#
_symmetry.space_group_name_H-M   'P 1'
#
loop_
_entity.id
_entity.type
_entity.pdbx_description
1 polymer ?
#
loop_
_entity_poly.entity_id
_entity_poly.type
_entity_poly.pdbx_seq_one_letter_code
_entity_poly.pdbx_strand_id
1 'polypeptide(L)'
;MDFEKIREEKIRFFEDHHTIVIATSHDNKVTARTVSYATEGLDFYILSWEHHEKIQQIKGNPNVALARDNISIKGVAQILGKPTDEKNKRGAEAIKKKRPKEFEMFSRIPGMIMVKVTPTYIKSWVRVDNRFFIEHLDLEKRQAYLQKPDE
;
A
#
# COMPACT_ATOMS: atom_id res chain seq x y z
N MET A 1 -1.69 22.89 7.58
CA MET A 1 -2.53 21.80 7.08
C MET A 1 -2.81 20.81 8.20
N ASP A 2 -4.03 20.32 8.25
CA ASP A 2 -4.43 19.36 9.27
C ASP A 2 -4.05 17.93 8.85
N PHE A 3 -3.07 17.36 9.53
CA PHE A 3 -2.57 16.02 9.27
C PHE A 3 -3.68 14.96 9.33
N GLU A 4 -4.49 14.98 10.39
CA GLU A 4 -5.54 13.96 10.58
C GLU A 4 -6.60 14.03 9.48
N LYS A 5 -6.95 15.23 9.05
CA LYS A 5 -7.91 15.42 7.95
C LYS A 5 -7.39 14.83 6.65
N ILE A 6 -6.14 15.11 6.30
CA ILE A 6 -5.53 14.59 5.07
C ILE A 6 -5.36 13.08 5.15
N ARG A 7 -4.95 12.57 6.30
CA ARG A 7 -4.83 11.13 6.53
C ARG A 7 -6.19 10.43 6.31
N GLU A 8 -7.26 10.97 6.88
CA GLU A 8 -8.61 10.41 6.70
C GLU A 8 -9.07 10.44 5.24
N GLU A 9 -8.74 11.48 4.50
CA GLU A 9 -9.03 11.56 3.07
C GLU A 9 -8.34 10.44 2.29
N LYS A 10 -7.06 10.15 2.63
CA LYS A 10 -6.33 9.04 1.99
C LYS A 10 -6.91 7.68 2.36
N ILE A 11 -7.29 7.49 3.62
CA ILE A 11 -7.95 6.25 4.06
C ILE A 11 -9.19 5.99 3.22
N ARG A 12 -10.06 6.99 3.08
CA ARG A 12 -11.30 6.86 2.30
C ARG A 12 -11.02 6.61 0.82
N PHE A 13 -10.03 7.30 0.26
CA PHE A 13 -9.66 7.08 -1.13
C PHE A 13 -9.29 5.61 -1.37
N PHE A 14 -8.43 5.03 -0.54
CA PHE A 14 -7.99 3.66 -0.74
C PHE A 14 -9.05 2.63 -0.36
N GLU A 15 -9.96 2.94 0.54
CA GLU A 15 -11.13 2.10 0.79
C GLU A 15 -12.03 1.98 -0.45
N ASP A 16 -12.14 3.07 -1.23
CA ASP A 16 -13.00 3.15 -2.41
C ASP A 16 -12.36 2.58 -3.68
N HIS A 17 -11.08 2.25 -3.65
CA HIS A 17 -10.36 1.70 -4.81
C HIS A 17 -9.89 0.28 -4.52
N HIS A 18 -9.61 -0.49 -5.58
CA HIS A 18 -9.39 -1.94 -5.47
C HIS A 18 -8.00 -2.39 -5.91
N THR A 19 -7.30 -1.61 -6.70
CA THR A 19 -5.99 -1.98 -7.24
C THR A 19 -5.00 -0.86 -7.05
N ILE A 20 -3.73 -1.24 -6.97
CA ILE A 20 -2.63 -0.30 -6.82
C ILE A 20 -1.39 -0.91 -7.47
N VAL A 21 -0.49 -0.06 -7.97
CA VAL A 21 0.80 -0.53 -8.46
C VAL A 21 1.72 -0.64 -7.26
N ILE A 22 2.41 -1.77 -7.14
CA ILE A 22 3.49 -1.94 -6.18
C ILE A 22 4.82 -2.12 -6.93
N ALA A 23 5.79 -1.29 -6.57
CA ALA A 23 7.15 -1.37 -7.09
C ALA A 23 8.06 -1.94 -6.01
N THR A 24 8.86 -2.91 -6.41
CA THR A 24 9.80 -3.60 -5.54
C THR A 24 11.18 -3.56 -6.18
N SER A 25 12.23 -3.66 -5.39
CA SER A 25 13.59 -3.64 -5.90
C SER A 25 14.54 -4.46 -5.04
N HIS A 26 15.59 -4.98 -5.68
CA HIS A 26 16.68 -5.67 -5.00
C HIS A 26 17.86 -5.73 -5.97
N ASP A 27 19.07 -5.50 -5.49
CA ASP A 27 20.30 -5.51 -6.30
C ASP A 27 20.19 -4.65 -7.57
N ASN A 28 19.66 -3.43 -7.43
CA ASN A 28 19.46 -2.47 -8.52
C ASN A 28 18.46 -2.91 -9.61
N LYS A 29 17.72 -3.98 -9.38
CA LYS A 29 16.64 -4.39 -10.26
C LYS A 29 15.33 -3.90 -9.68
N VAL A 30 14.55 -3.19 -10.49
CA VAL A 30 13.27 -2.60 -10.09
C VAL A 30 12.18 -3.18 -10.96
N THR A 31 11.12 -3.67 -10.34
CA THR A 31 9.94 -4.16 -11.07
C THR A 31 8.67 -3.59 -10.46
N ALA A 32 7.63 -3.48 -11.28
CA ALA A 32 6.34 -2.95 -10.84
C ALA A 32 5.21 -3.73 -11.49
N ARG A 33 4.10 -3.88 -10.80
CA ARG A 33 2.89 -4.54 -11.29
C ARG A 33 1.67 -4.06 -10.52
N THR A 34 0.50 -4.21 -11.12
CA THR A 34 -0.76 -3.91 -10.47
C THR A 34 -1.17 -5.10 -9.61
N VAL A 35 -1.60 -4.81 -8.39
CA VAL A 35 -2.09 -5.82 -7.44
C VAL A 35 -3.42 -5.37 -6.85
N SER A 36 -4.22 -6.34 -6.42
CA SER A 36 -5.41 -6.10 -5.61
C SER A 36 -4.99 -5.95 -4.15
N TYR A 37 -5.71 -5.14 -3.41
CA TYR A 37 -5.39 -4.90 -2.00
C TYR A 37 -6.63 -4.72 -1.16
N ALA A 38 -6.46 -4.84 0.14
CA ALA A 38 -7.39 -4.35 1.14
C ALA A 38 -6.62 -3.51 2.14
N THR A 39 -7.30 -2.59 2.81
CA THR A 39 -6.66 -1.73 3.80
C THR A 39 -7.33 -1.84 5.16
N GLU A 40 -6.55 -1.60 6.20
CA GLU A 40 -7.04 -1.26 7.52
C GLU A 40 -6.32 0.03 7.91
N GLY A 41 -7.07 1.12 8.05
CA GLY A 41 -6.44 2.43 8.09
C GLY A 41 -5.64 2.65 6.81
N LEU A 42 -4.34 2.95 6.95
CA LEU A 42 -3.43 3.07 5.82
C LEU A 42 -2.53 1.85 5.63
N ASP A 43 -2.72 0.78 6.39
CA ASP A 43 -1.97 -0.45 6.17
C ASP A 43 -2.59 -1.21 5.00
N PHE A 44 -1.76 -1.59 4.04
CA PHE A 44 -2.18 -2.33 2.86
C PHE A 44 -1.88 -3.81 3.06
N TYR A 45 -2.85 -4.66 2.72
CA TYR A 45 -2.71 -6.11 2.75
C TYR A 45 -2.91 -6.67 1.36
N ILE A 46 -1.97 -7.48 0.92
CA ILE A 46 -1.89 -8.05 -0.43
C ILE A 46 -1.66 -9.54 -0.33
N LEU A 47 -2.40 -10.33 -1.13
CA LEU A 47 -2.12 -11.76 -1.29
C LEU A 47 -1.19 -11.96 -2.48
N SER A 48 -0.24 -12.86 -2.35
CA SER A 48 0.71 -13.17 -3.41
C SER A 48 1.19 -14.61 -3.30
N TRP A 49 1.58 -15.18 -4.44
CA TRP A 49 2.32 -16.44 -4.45
C TRP A 49 3.72 -16.20 -3.89
N GLU A 50 4.15 -17.08 -3.00
CA GLU A 50 5.46 -16.99 -2.35
C GLU A 50 6.62 -16.95 -3.35
N HIS A 51 6.49 -17.67 -4.47
CA HIS A 51 7.55 -17.76 -5.48
C HIS A 51 7.61 -16.58 -6.45
N HIS A 52 6.66 -15.64 -6.40
CA HIS A 52 6.68 -14.49 -7.30
C HIS A 52 7.88 -13.57 -7.05
N GLU A 53 8.34 -12.92 -8.12
CA GLU A 53 9.52 -12.06 -8.09
C GLU A 53 9.42 -10.96 -7.02
N LYS A 54 8.24 -10.33 -6.90
CA LYS A 54 8.07 -9.28 -5.90
C LYS A 54 8.37 -9.76 -4.47
N ILE A 55 8.04 -11.00 -4.16
CA ILE A 55 8.30 -11.57 -2.83
C ILE A 55 9.79 -11.81 -2.64
N GLN A 56 10.47 -12.31 -3.65
CA GLN A 56 11.92 -12.52 -3.58
C GLN A 56 12.65 -11.18 -3.41
N GLN A 57 12.19 -10.13 -4.10
CA GLN A 57 12.76 -8.80 -3.95
C GLN A 57 12.50 -8.23 -2.55
N ILE A 58 11.28 -8.37 -2.02
CA ILE A 58 10.95 -7.89 -0.67
C ILE A 58 11.79 -8.58 0.40
N LYS A 59 12.08 -9.87 0.25
CA LYS A 59 12.94 -10.59 1.18
C LYS A 59 14.34 -9.96 1.29
N GLY A 60 14.86 -9.46 0.18
CA GLY A 60 16.16 -8.80 0.14
C GLY A 60 16.11 -7.30 0.41
N ASN A 61 14.96 -6.68 0.16
CA ASN A 61 14.76 -5.25 0.35
C ASN A 61 13.30 -4.95 0.69
N PRO A 62 12.98 -4.65 1.94
CA PRO A 62 11.60 -4.39 2.34
C PRO A 62 11.05 -3.02 1.92
N ASN A 63 11.90 -2.13 1.42
CA ASN A 63 11.46 -0.82 0.96
C ASN A 63 10.73 -0.95 -0.38
N VAL A 64 9.50 -0.47 -0.41
CA VAL A 64 8.63 -0.57 -1.58
C VAL A 64 7.99 0.79 -1.87
N ALA A 65 7.43 0.92 -3.06
CA ALA A 65 6.60 2.06 -3.41
C ALA A 65 5.25 1.58 -3.92
N LEU A 66 4.22 2.35 -3.61
CA LEU A 66 2.88 2.13 -4.14
C LEU A 66 2.48 3.37 -4.96
N ALA A 67 1.74 3.16 -6.02
CA ALA A 67 1.25 4.26 -6.85
C ALA A 67 -0.14 3.98 -7.39
N ARG A 68 -0.97 5.00 -7.33
CA ARG A 68 -2.26 5.00 -7.99
C ARG A 68 -2.63 6.43 -8.37
N ASP A 69 -2.99 6.63 -9.65
CA ASP A 69 -3.36 7.93 -10.19
C ASP A 69 -2.26 8.97 -9.87
N ASN A 70 -2.64 10.04 -9.18
CA ASN A 70 -1.72 11.13 -8.80
C ASN A 70 -1.05 10.94 -7.44
N ILE A 71 -1.16 9.74 -6.85
CA ILE A 71 -0.66 9.45 -5.50
C ILE A 71 0.53 8.51 -5.59
N SER A 72 1.60 8.85 -4.90
CA SER A 72 2.75 7.96 -4.71
C SER A 72 3.05 7.78 -3.22
N ILE A 73 3.38 6.56 -2.85
CA ILE A 73 3.55 6.16 -1.46
C ILE A 73 4.91 5.47 -1.30
N LYS A 74 5.68 5.88 -0.31
CA LYS A 74 6.82 5.10 0.17
C LYS A 74 6.35 4.26 1.34
N GLY A 75 6.75 3.01 1.38
CA GLY A 75 6.35 2.12 2.45
C GLY A 75 7.37 1.04 2.73
N VAL A 76 7.09 0.29 3.78
CA VAL A 76 7.88 -0.87 4.19
C VAL A 76 7.00 -2.10 4.14
N ALA A 77 7.44 -3.12 3.42
CA ALA A 77 6.71 -4.37 3.26
C ALA A 77 7.17 -5.40 4.29
N GLN A 78 6.21 -6.17 4.80
CA GLN A 78 6.47 -7.27 5.72
C GLN A 78 5.76 -8.50 5.20
N ILE A 79 6.50 -9.59 5.05
CA ILE A 79 5.93 -10.88 4.64
C ILE A 79 5.36 -11.54 5.89
N LEU A 80 4.04 -11.74 5.91
CA LEU A 80 3.33 -12.25 7.08
C LEU A 80 3.12 -13.76 7.04
N GLY A 81 3.29 -14.40 5.88
CA GLY A 81 3.07 -15.83 5.74
C GLY A 81 1.62 -16.17 5.41
N LYS A 82 1.15 -17.31 5.88
CA LYS A 82 -0.16 -17.84 5.49
C LYS A 82 -1.31 -16.94 5.93
N PRO A 83 -2.24 -16.62 5.01
CA PRO A 83 -3.41 -15.80 5.34
C PRO A 83 -4.30 -16.42 6.43
N THR A 84 -4.24 -17.74 6.59
CA THR A 84 -5.09 -18.47 7.56
C THR A 84 -4.48 -18.58 8.96
N ASP A 85 -3.22 -18.18 9.13
CA ASP A 85 -2.60 -18.19 10.47
C ASP A 85 -3.30 -17.20 11.40
N GLU A 86 -3.49 -17.58 12.65
CA GLU A 86 -4.16 -16.77 13.65
C GLU A 86 -3.51 -15.39 13.84
N LYS A 87 -2.18 -15.34 13.80
CA LYS A 87 -1.43 -14.08 13.90
C LYS A 87 -1.74 -13.09 12.79
N ASN A 88 -2.30 -13.57 11.66
CA ASN A 88 -2.63 -12.78 10.48
C ASN A 88 -4.11 -12.43 10.38
N LYS A 89 -4.87 -12.69 11.43
CA LYS A 89 -6.31 -12.50 11.47
C LYS A 89 -6.75 -11.10 11.05
N ARG A 90 -6.03 -10.08 11.48
CA ARG A 90 -6.36 -8.68 11.20
C ARG A 90 -6.34 -8.37 9.71
N GLY A 91 -5.26 -8.75 9.03
CA GLY A 91 -5.14 -8.57 7.58
C GLY A 91 -6.12 -9.47 6.82
N ALA A 92 -6.30 -10.70 7.28
CA ALA A 92 -7.25 -11.63 6.68
C ALA A 92 -8.68 -11.08 6.72
N GLU A 93 -9.09 -10.49 7.84
CA GLU A 93 -10.40 -9.87 7.96
C GLU A 93 -10.56 -8.67 7.05
N ALA A 94 -9.52 -7.85 6.89
CA ALA A 94 -9.54 -6.72 5.97
C ALA A 94 -9.75 -7.18 4.52
N ILE A 95 -9.02 -8.22 4.10
CA ILE A 95 -9.15 -8.77 2.75
C ILE A 95 -10.53 -9.42 2.57
N LYS A 96 -10.98 -10.20 3.54
CA LYS A 96 -12.27 -10.86 3.50
C LYS A 96 -13.43 -9.87 3.40
N LYS A 97 -13.36 -8.76 4.12
CA LYS A 97 -14.39 -7.71 4.09
C LYS A 97 -14.47 -7.04 2.73
N LYS A 98 -13.34 -6.71 2.13
CA LYS A 98 -13.30 -5.96 0.87
C LYS A 98 -13.43 -6.87 -0.35
N ARG A 99 -12.83 -8.04 -0.32
CA ARG A 99 -12.73 -8.97 -1.45
C ARG A 99 -13.07 -10.40 -1.01
N PRO A 100 -14.31 -10.64 -0.59
CA PRO A 100 -14.68 -11.93 0.02
C PRO A 100 -14.49 -13.13 -0.91
N LYS A 101 -14.79 -12.97 -2.20
CA LYS A 101 -14.64 -14.06 -3.18
C LYS A 101 -13.17 -14.41 -3.41
N GLU A 102 -12.31 -13.42 -3.51
CA GLU A 102 -10.88 -13.66 -3.68
C GLU A 102 -10.27 -14.29 -2.44
N PHE A 103 -10.66 -13.82 -1.25
CA PHE A 103 -10.20 -14.42 -0.02
C PHE A 103 -10.60 -15.90 0.07
N GLU A 104 -11.83 -16.21 -0.24
CA GLU A 104 -12.32 -17.59 -0.25
C GLU A 104 -11.55 -18.44 -1.27
N MET A 105 -11.33 -17.90 -2.47
CA MET A 105 -10.67 -18.62 -3.55
C MET A 105 -9.20 -18.88 -3.31
N PHE A 106 -8.46 -17.92 -2.74
CA PHE A 106 -7.00 -17.94 -2.70
C PHE A 106 -6.37 -18.15 -1.32
N SER A 107 -7.08 -17.86 -0.22
CA SER A 107 -6.48 -17.81 1.11
C SER A 107 -5.90 -19.13 1.61
N ARG A 108 -6.39 -20.25 1.12
CA ARG A 108 -5.98 -21.59 1.58
C ARG A 108 -5.09 -22.33 0.60
N ILE A 109 -4.78 -21.71 -0.54
CA ILE A 109 -3.95 -22.37 -1.55
C ILE A 109 -2.51 -22.47 -1.04
N PRO A 110 -1.89 -23.68 -1.11
CA PRO A 110 -0.48 -23.82 -0.72
C PRO A 110 0.40 -22.86 -1.51
N GLY A 111 1.29 -22.14 -0.82
CA GLY A 111 2.16 -21.15 -1.42
C GLY A 111 1.58 -19.73 -1.46
N MET A 112 0.33 -19.55 -1.05
CA MET A 112 -0.26 -18.22 -0.92
C MET A 112 0.16 -17.60 0.41
N ILE A 113 0.67 -16.38 0.34
CA ILE A 113 1.10 -15.63 1.51
C ILE A 113 0.50 -14.22 1.50
N MET A 114 0.48 -13.62 2.66
CA MET A 114 0.02 -12.26 2.85
C MET A 114 1.21 -11.33 3.09
N VAL A 115 1.17 -10.16 2.45
CA VAL A 115 2.15 -9.10 2.63
C VAL A 115 1.42 -7.88 3.18
N LYS A 116 2.01 -7.25 4.18
CA LYS A 116 1.55 -5.98 4.73
C LYS A 116 2.50 -4.88 4.29
N VAL A 117 1.97 -3.81 3.74
CA VAL A 117 2.74 -2.61 3.44
C VAL A 117 2.31 -1.51 4.39
N THR A 118 3.27 -0.97 5.13
CA THR A 118 3.05 0.16 6.03
C THR A 118 3.61 1.41 5.37
N PRO A 119 2.75 2.33 4.93
CA PRO A 119 3.20 3.60 4.36
C PRO A 119 3.98 4.45 5.36
N THR A 120 5.02 5.10 4.88
CA THR A 120 5.81 6.06 5.67
C THR A 120 5.65 7.48 5.16
N TYR A 121 5.34 7.63 3.86
CA TYR A 121 5.24 8.94 3.25
C TYR A 121 4.32 8.89 2.02
N ILE A 122 3.41 9.85 1.90
CA ILE A 122 2.49 9.95 0.76
C ILE A 122 2.63 11.32 0.12
N LYS A 123 2.85 11.32 -1.19
CA LYS A 123 2.80 12.54 -2.03
C LYS A 123 1.64 12.44 -2.99
N SER A 124 0.97 13.57 -3.20
CA SER A 124 -0.13 13.64 -4.16
C SER A 124 -0.05 14.95 -4.94
N TRP A 125 -0.26 14.89 -6.24
CA TRP A 125 -0.54 16.09 -7.02
C TRP A 125 -1.99 16.48 -6.73
N VAL A 126 -2.19 17.72 -6.27
CA VAL A 126 -3.53 18.23 -5.95
C VAL A 126 -3.75 19.57 -6.65
N ARG A 127 -5.01 19.90 -6.83
CA ARG A 127 -5.41 21.15 -7.46
C ARG A 127 -6.19 21.97 -6.45
N VAL A 128 -5.71 23.19 -6.20
CA VAL A 128 -6.36 24.14 -5.29
C VAL A 128 -6.47 25.48 -6.04
N ASP A 129 -7.70 25.98 -6.21
CA ASP A 129 -7.96 27.25 -6.91
C ASP A 129 -7.30 27.32 -8.29
N ASN A 130 -7.45 26.25 -9.09
CA ASN A 130 -6.86 26.11 -10.43
C ASN A 130 -5.34 26.08 -10.49
N ARG A 131 -4.68 25.91 -9.37
CA ARG A 131 -3.22 25.76 -9.30
C ARG A 131 -2.86 24.36 -8.82
N PHE A 132 -1.76 23.82 -9.34
CA PHE A 132 -1.26 22.54 -8.90
C PHE A 132 -0.30 22.71 -7.74
N PHE A 133 -0.39 21.80 -6.79
CA PHE A 133 0.52 21.70 -5.65
C PHE A 133 0.91 20.24 -5.45
N ILE A 134 2.00 20.03 -4.75
CA ILE A 134 2.36 18.72 -4.24
C ILE A 134 1.93 18.71 -2.77
N GLU A 135 1.01 17.80 -2.44
CA GLU A 135 0.59 17.58 -1.07
C GLU A 135 1.48 16.51 -0.44
N HIS A 136 2.06 16.84 0.69
CA HIS A 136 2.92 15.94 1.44
C HIS A 136 2.20 15.49 2.70
N LEU A 137 2.23 14.18 2.94
CA LEU A 137 1.75 13.57 4.17
C LEU A 137 2.88 12.70 4.72
N ASP A 138 3.60 13.23 5.70
CA ASP A 138 4.68 12.52 6.38
C ASP A 138 4.08 11.75 7.55
N LEU A 139 3.96 10.44 7.41
CA LEU A 139 3.30 9.60 8.41
C LEU A 139 4.20 9.33 9.62
N GLU A 140 5.51 9.42 9.45
CA GLU A 140 6.46 9.25 10.54
C GLU A 140 6.51 10.48 11.44
N LYS A 141 6.59 11.67 10.83
CA LYS A 141 6.63 12.94 11.56
C LYS A 141 5.25 13.49 11.89
N ARG A 142 4.19 12.90 11.35
CA ARG A 142 2.79 13.33 11.51
C ARG A 142 2.61 14.80 11.09
N GLN A 143 3.07 15.11 9.88
CA GLN A 143 3.01 16.44 9.28
C GLN A 143 2.37 16.39 7.90
N ALA A 144 1.62 17.42 7.55
CA ALA A 144 1.06 17.60 6.21
C ALA A 144 1.31 19.03 5.76
N TYR A 145 1.67 19.19 4.50
CA TYR A 145 1.89 20.52 3.92
C TYR A 145 1.76 20.51 2.41
N LEU A 146 1.54 21.68 1.83
CA LEU A 146 1.53 21.89 0.39
C LEU A 146 2.84 22.50 -0.05
N GLN A 147 3.32 22.04 -1.18
CA GLN A 147 4.53 22.56 -1.83
C GLN A 147 4.16 23.03 -3.24
N LYS A 148 4.69 24.17 -3.65
CA LYS A 148 4.59 24.62 -5.03
C LYS A 148 5.46 23.74 -5.92
N PRO A 149 5.04 23.41 -7.16
CA PRO A 149 5.79 22.49 -8.01
C PRO A 149 7.18 22.96 -8.39
N ASP A 150 7.41 24.27 -8.35
CA ASP A 150 8.67 24.91 -8.76
C ASP A 150 9.62 25.20 -7.59
N GLU A 151 9.30 24.71 -6.41
CA GLU A 151 10.15 24.85 -5.22
C GLU A 151 11.15 23.71 -5.05
#